data_bdd040ab945e1750f7717b6a4b9f5f27
#
_entry.id   bdd040ab945e1750f7717b6a4b9f5f27
#
_cell.length_a   1.000
_cell.length_b   1.000
_cell.length_c   1.000
_cell.angle_alpha   90.00
_cell.angle_beta   90.00
_cell.angle_gamma   90.00
#
_symmetry.space_group_name_H-M   'P 1'
#
loop_
_entity.id
_entity.type
_entity.pdbx_description
1 polymer ?
#
loop_
_entity_poly.entity_id
_entity_poly.type
_entity_poly.pdbx_seq_one_letter_code
_entity_poly.pdbx_strand_id
1 'polypeptide(L)'
;MTTTFPRLIYAPEDSPPFMVDAVVVEEDTGLILSADTRIKVNDEHPIRLMMALWEFVPEKPGTIVVKGRDPYRLFAIVHDFDEEPSCRKEWVLSSLHAALQQSRKLGVVSLGMQLLGTRYGKLDEEWFVDELERALWRYKGNQLQKLWLMLPA
;
A
#
# COMPACT_ATOMS: atom_id res chain seq x y z
N MET A 1 21.21 22.17 -9.94
CA MET A 1 20.19 21.13 -10.07
C MET A 1 19.05 21.36 -9.09
N THR A 2 17.86 21.50 -9.62
CA THR A 2 16.68 21.64 -8.79
C THR A 2 16.27 20.29 -8.22
N THR A 3 16.18 20.22 -6.91
CA THR A 3 15.66 19.03 -6.24
C THR A 3 14.14 18.99 -6.46
N THR A 4 13.66 17.97 -7.16
CA THR A 4 12.23 17.83 -7.42
C THR A 4 11.55 17.18 -6.21
N PHE A 5 10.60 17.88 -5.63
CA PHE A 5 9.72 17.33 -4.62
C PHE A 5 8.43 16.87 -5.32
N PRO A 6 7.93 15.66 -5.03
CA PRO A 6 6.73 15.18 -5.70
C PRO A 6 5.53 16.06 -5.37
N ARG A 7 4.72 16.31 -6.39
CA ARG A 7 3.48 17.06 -6.22
C ARG A 7 2.44 16.16 -5.55
N LEU A 8 1.92 16.60 -4.41
CA LEU A 8 0.91 15.87 -3.66
C LEU A 8 -0.48 16.36 -4.06
N ILE A 9 -1.33 15.45 -4.53
CA ILE A 9 -2.68 15.75 -5.00
C ILE A 9 -3.68 14.91 -4.22
N TYR A 10 -4.67 15.57 -3.62
CA TYR A 10 -5.74 14.91 -2.87
C TYR A 10 -6.94 14.71 -3.79
N ALA A 11 -7.43 13.49 -3.90
CA ALA A 11 -8.62 13.21 -4.70
C ALA A 11 -9.29 11.93 -4.19
N PRO A 12 -10.61 11.79 -4.38
CA PRO A 12 -11.31 10.58 -3.96
C PRO A 12 -10.79 9.33 -4.67
N GLU A 13 -10.87 8.23 -3.98
CA GLU A 13 -10.38 6.93 -4.46
C GLU A 13 -11.03 6.50 -5.78
N ASP A 14 -12.29 6.87 -5.99
CA ASP A 14 -13.05 6.56 -7.19
C ASP A 14 -12.91 7.60 -8.31
N SER A 15 -12.11 8.65 -8.10
CA SER A 15 -11.93 9.74 -9.06
C SER A 15 -10.44 10.04 -9.28
N PRO A 16 -9.71 9.15 -9.97
CA PRO A 16 -8.28 9.35 -10.20
C PRO A 16 -8.00 10.68 -10.91
N PRO A 17 -7.11 11.53 -10.37
CA PRO A 17 -6.79 12.80 -11.02
C PRO A 17 -5.84 12.64 -12.21
N PHE A 18 -5.17 11.51 -12.33
CA PHE A 18 -4.26 11.16 -13.40
C PHE A 18 -4.03 9.65 -13.40
N MET A 19 -3.44 9.13 -14.46
CA MET A 19 -3.04 7.72 -14.51
C MET A 19 -1.82 7.51 -13.64
N VAL A 20 -1.79 6.40 -12.92
CA VAL A 20 -0.68 6.08 -12.01
C VAL A 20 0.09 4.87 -12.53
N ASP A 21 1.41 4.88 -12.28
CA ASP A 21 2.29 3.75 -12.58
C ASP A 21 2.19 2.66 -11.53
N ALA A 22 1.82 3.05 -10.31
CA ALA A 22 1.69 2.14 -9.18
C ALA A 22 0.69 2.67 -8.17
N VAL A 23 0.11 1.77 -7.39
CA VAL A 23 -0.77 2.11 -6.27
C VAL A 23 -0.29 1.40 -5.01
N VAL A 24 -0.35 2.09 -3.87
CA VAL A 24 -0.05 1.53 -2.55
C VAL A 24 -1.35 1.44 -1.78
N VAL A 25 -1.69 0.22 -1.35
CA VAL A 25 -2.93 -0.03 -0.61
C VAL A 25 -2.61 -0.73 0.70
N GLU A 26 -3.40 -0.47 1.74
CA GLU A 26 -3.21 -1.16 3.01
C GLU A 26 -3.69 -2.60 2.93
N GLU A 27 -2.96 -3.48 3.62
CA GLU A 27 -3.20 -4.91 3.56
C GLU A 27 -2.88 -5.56 4.91
N ASP A 28 -3.35 -6.78 5.11
CA ASP A 28 -3.03 -7.59 6.27
C ASP A 28 -2.03 -8.70 5.94
N THR A 29 -1.53 -9.37 6.96
CA THR A 29 -0.53 -10.44 6.82
C THR A 29 -1.02 -11.63 5.98
N GLY A 30 -2.33 -11.80 5.85
CA GLY A 30 -2.94 -12.87 5.05
C GLY A 30 -3.41 -12.44 3.68
N LEU A 31 -3.21 -11.18 3.30
CA LEU A 31 -3.69 -10.61 2.03
C LEU A 31 -5.21 -10.75 1.86
N ILE A 32 -5.94 -10.67 2.97
CA ILE A 32 -7.40 -10.85 2.98
C ILE A 32 -8.12 -9.56 2.59
N LEU A 33 -7.62 -8.40 3.02
CA LEU A 33 -8.26 -7.12 2.76
C LEU A 33 -8.39 -6.80 1.27
N SER A 34 -7.39 -7.19 0.47
CA SER A 34 -7.39 -6.96 -0.97
C SER A 34 -7.99 -8.12 -1.75
N ALA A 35 -8.37 -9.21 -1.09
CA ALA A 35 -8.87 -10.40 -1.78
C ALA A 35 -10.23 -10.14 -2.42
N ASP A 36 -10.35 -10.46 -3.72
CA ASP A 36 -11.62 -10.41 -4.40
C ASP A 36 -12.40 -11.70 -4.14
N THR A 37 -13.37 -11.62 -3.26
CA THR A 37 -14.18 -12.77 -2.86
C THR A 37 -15.05 -13.32 -3.98
N ARG A 38 -15.27 -12.57 -5.06
CA ARG A 38 -16.11 -13.02 -6.17
C ARG A 38 -15.39 -14.04 -7.06
N ILE A 39 -14.08 -14.05 -7.07
CA ILE A 39 -13.30 -14.96 -7.90
C ILE A 39 -13.11 -16.32 -7.22
N LYS A 40 -13.23 -16.39 -5.91
CA LYS A 40 -12.87 -17.57 -5.12
C LYS A 40 -13.91 -18.69 -5.07
N VAL A 41 -15.15 -18.43 -5.45
CA VAL A 41 -16.25 -19.32 -5.09
C VAL A 41 -16.49 -20.43 -6.08
N ASN A 42 -16.05 -20.31 -7.34
CA ASN A 42 -16.57 -21.18 -8.38
C ASN A 42 -15.66 -22.26 -8.94
N ASP A 43 -14.34 -22.20 -8.73
CA ASP A 43 -13.43 -23.09 -9.46
C ASP A 43 -12.35 -23.80 -8.64
N GLU A 44 -12.32 -23.64 -7.32
CA GLU A 44 -11.28 -24.28 -6.53
C GLU A 44 -11.77 -25.55 -5.85
N HIS A 45 -11.12 -26.66 -6.22
CA HIS A 45 -11.32 -27.94 -5.55
C HIS A 45 -10.96 -27.80 -4.07
N PRO A 46 -11.78 -28.32 -3.12
CA PRO A 46 -11.48 -28.21 -1.69
C PRO A 46 -10.09 -28.68 -1.27
N ILE A 47 -9.52 -29.66 -1.96
CA ILE A 47 -8.16 -30.15 -1.70
C ILE A 47 -7.12 -29.08 -2.04
N ARG A 48 -7.29 -28.35 -3.14
CA ARG A 48 -6.37 -27.25 -3.51
C ARG A 48 -6.42 -26.13 -2.50
N LEU A 49 -7.60 -25.80 -2.02
CA LEU A 49 -7.76 -24.79 -0.98
C LEU A 49 -7.07 -25.19 0.31
N MET A 50 -7.22 -26.45 0.74
CA MET A 50 -6.55 -26.98 1.92
C MET A 50 -5.04 -26.98 1.77
N MET A 51 -4.52 -27.38 0.60
CA MET A 51 -3.08 -27.36 0.32
C MET A 51 -2.53 -25.94 0.31
N ALA A 52 -3.27 -25.00 -0.28
CA ALA A 52 -2.89 -23.58 -0.27
C ALA A 52 -2.81 -23.04 1.15
N LEU A 53 -3.75 -23.43 2.02
CA LEU A 53 -3.74 -23.02 3.42
C LEU A 53 -2.56 -23.62 4.19
N TRP A 54 -2.15 -24.83 3.89
CA TRP A 54 -1.00 -25.47 4.54
C TRP A 54 0.34 -24.88 4.08
N GLU A 55 0.43 -24.43 2.83
CA GLU A 55 1.63 -23.79 2.28
C GLU A 55 1.66 -22.30 2.56
N PHE A 56 0.62 -21.76 3.16
CA PHE A 56 0.50 -20.35 3.38
C PHE A 56 1.52 -19.86 4.42
N VAL A 57 2.35 -18.91 3.99
CA VAL A 57 3.28 -18.20 4.89
C VAL A 57 2.78 -16.77 5.02
N PRO A 58 2.40 -16.34 6.23
CA PRO A 58 1.96 -14.97 6.42
C PRO A 58 3.06 -13.97 6.07
N GLU A 59 2.66 -12.83 5.50
CA GLU A 59 3.57 -11.72 5.27
C GLU A 59 3.90 -11.06 6.60
N LYS A 60 5.06 -10.40 6.65
CA LYS A 60 5.48 -9.71 7.88
C LYS A 60 4.90 -8.29 7.92
N PRO A 61 4.37 -7.85 9.08
CA PRO A 61 3.95 -6.46 9.23
C PRO A 61 5.11 -5.50 9.00
N GLY A 62 4.82 -4.36 8.37
CA GLY A 62 5.82 -3.35 8.06
C GLY A 62 6.56 -3.58 6.75
N THR A 63 6.16 -4.57 5.96
CA THR A 63 6.75 -4.85 4.65
C THR A 63 5.77 -4.52 3.53
N ILE A 64 6.21 -4.66 2.28
CA ILE A 64 5.33 -4.53 1.12
C ILE A 64 5.43 -5.77 0.25
N VAL A 65 4.33 -6.06 -0.44
CA VAL A 65 4.26 -7.11 -1.45
C VAL A 65 3.91 -6.45 -2.78
N VAL A 66 4.70 -6.70 -3.81
CA VAL A 66 4.48 -6.11 -5.14
C VAL A 66 3.81 -7.15 -6.03
N LYS A 67 2.71 -6.76 -6.67
CA LYS A 67 2.00 -7.61 -7.62
C LYS A 67 1.59 -6.80 -8.85
N GLY A 68 1.46 -7.49 -9.97
CA GLY A 68 0.94 -6.91 -11.20
C GLY A 68 1.88 -5.93 -11.87
N ARG A 69 1.38 -5.38 -12.97
CA ARG A 69 2.03 -4.32 -13.76
C ARG A 69 0.94 -3.49 -14.39
N ASP A 70 1.26 -2.24 -14.69
CA ASP A 70 0.41 -1.32 -15.44
C ASP A 70 -1.01 -1.13 -14.88
N PRO A 71 -1.16 -0.73 -13.61
CA PRO A 71 -0.13 -0.29 -12.65
C PRO A 71 0.40 -1.44 -11.77
N TYR A 72 1.58 -1.25 -11.21
CA TYR A 72 2.06 -2.08 -10.11
C TYR A 72 1.14 -1.90 -8.91
N ARG A 73 0.91 -2.97 -8.17
CA ARG A 73 0.18 -2.91 -6.91
C ARG A 73 1.13 -3.23 -5.77
N LEU A 74 1.28 -2.29 -4.85
CA LEU A 74 2.14 -2.43 -3.67
C LEU A 74 1.22 -2.57 -2.46
N PHE A 75 1.20 -3.76 -1.89
CA PHE A 75 0.40 -4.05 -0.70
C PHE A 75 1.24 -3.76 0.53
N ALA A 76 0.87 -2.70 1.26
CA ALA A 76 1.55 -2.31 2.50
C ALA A 76 0.97 -3.13 3.65
N ILE A 77 1.77 -4.01 4.22
CA ILE A 77 1.33 -4.92 5.28
C ILE A 77 1.36 -4.16 6.61
N VAL A 78 0.23 -3.60 6.97
CA VAL A 78 0.08 -2.76 8.17
C VAL A 78 -0.85 -3.36 9.21
N HIS A 79 -1.50 -4.49 8.90
CA HIS A 79 -2.42 -5.17 9.80
C HIS A 79 -1.96 -6.59 10.07
N ASP A 80 -1.94 -6.96 11.35
CA ASP A 80 -1.79 -8.34 11.80
C ASP A 80 -2.94 -8.62 12.77
N PHE A 81 -3.96 -9.32 12.28
CA PHE A 81 -5.17 -9.55 13.06
C PHE A 81 -4.99 -10.54 14.20
N ASP A 82 -3.84 -11.23 14.26
CA ASP A 82 -3.48 -12.09 15.38
C ASP A 82 -2.81 -11.32 16.52
N GLU A 83 -2.54 -10.04 16.31
CA GLU A 83 -1.88 -9.18 17.30
C GLU A 83 -2.85 -8.14 17.87
N GLU A 84 -2.53 -7.61 19.05
CA GLU A 84 -3.29 -6.53 19.69
C GLU A 84 -2.33 -5.41 20.11
N PRO A 85 -2.47 -4.19 19.58
CA PRO A 85 -3.39 -3.79 18.51
C PRO A 85 -3.01 -4.40 17.17
N SER A 86 -4.01 -4.62 16.32
CA SER A 86 -3.82 -5.26 15.01
C SER A 86 -3.15 -4.37 13.98
N CYS A 87 -3.14 -3.06 14.19
CA CYS A 87 -2.45 -2.09 13.35
C CYS A 87 -1.60 -1.18 14.24
N ARG A 88 -0.37 -0.94 13.83
CA ARG A 88 0.58 -0.14 14.62
C ARG A 88 1.28 0.88 13.75
N LYS A 89 1.58 2.04 14.35
CA LYS A 89 2.25 3.14 13.65
C LYS A 89 3.60 2.71 13.07
N GLU A 90 4.39 1.93 13.81
CA GLU A 90 5.69 1.45 13.33
C GLU A 90 5.57 0.58 12.09
N TRP A 91 4.49 -0.19 11.94
CA TRP A 91 4.25 -0.99 10.74
C TRP A 91 3.91 -0.11 9.55
N VAL A 92 3.09 0.92 9.77
CA VAL A 92 2.74 1.89 8.73
C VAL A 92 3.99 2.62 8.24
N LEU A 93 4.83 3.10 9.15
CA LEU A 93 6.06 3.82 8.80
C LEU A 93 7.03 2.92 8.03
N SER A 94 7.23 1.70 8.51
CA SER A 94 8.13 0.75 7.86
C SER A 94 7.66 0.42 6.44
N SER A 95 6.37 0.11 6.26
CA SER A 95 5.83 -0.21 4.95
C SER A 95 5.80 1.01 4.01
N LEU A 96 5.55 2.20 4.55
CA LEU A 96 5.61 3.44 3.77
C LEU A 96 7.00 3.64 3.18
N HIS A 97 8.05 3.53 3.99
CA HIS A 97 9.43 3.63 3.50
C HIS A 97 9.76 2.55 2.47
N ALA A 98 9.32 1.32 2.73
CA ALA A 98 9.52 0.22 1.79
C ALA A 98 8.82 0.49 0.46
N ALA A 99 7.61 1.04 0.50
CA ALA A 99 6.84 1.38 -0.71
C ALA A 99 7.56 2.47 -1.53
N LEU A 100 8.07 3.50 -0.87
CA LEU A 100 8.80 4.57 -1.58
C LEU A 100 10.11 4.07 -2.16
N GLN A 101 10.85 3.22 -1.44
CA GLN A 101 12.06 2.59 -1.98
C GLN A 101 11.75 1.71 -3.18
N GLN A 102 10.70 0.91 -3.10
CA GLN A 102 10.31 0.02 -4.19
C GLN A 102 9.85 0.82 -5.42
N SER A 103 9.09 1.90 -5.20
CA SER A 103 8.67 2.80 -6.27
C SER A 103 9.88 3.36 -7.02
N ARG A 104 10.93 3.74 -6.27
CA ARG A 104 12.18 4.22 -6.87
C ARG A 104 12.85 3.16 -7.72
N LYS A 105 12.91 1.92 -7.23
CA LYS A 105 13.51 0.80 -7.98
C LYS A 105 12.72 0.47 -9.24
N LEU A 106 11.41 0.59 -9.20
CA LEU A 106 10.52 0.31 -10.32
C LEU A 106 10.43 1.46 -11.32
N GLY A 107 11.04 2.61 -11.03
CA GLY A 107 10.97 3.77 -11.90
C GLY A 107 9.63 4.46 -11.93
N VAL A 108 8.88 4.40 -10.85
CA VAL A 108 7.54 4.99 -10.74
C VAL A 108 7.63 6.51 -10.78
N VAL A 109 6.89 7.13 -11.70
CA VAL A 109 6.81 8.58 -11.86
C VAL A 109 5.56 9.14 -11.21
N SER A 110 4.45 8.39 -11.29
CA SER A 110 3.17 8.77 -10.69
C SER A 110 2.69 7.62 -9.79
N LEU A 111 2.32 7.96 -8.56
CA LEU A 111 1.97 7.00 -7.53
C LEU A 111 0.64 7.35 -6.92
N GLY A 112 -0.24 6.36 -6.76
CA GLY A 112 -1.44 6.49 -5.94
C GLY A 112 -1.21 5.80 -4.61
N MET A 113 -1.72 6.38 -3.51
CA MET A 113 -1.53 5.83 -2.17
C MET A 113 -2.75 6.05 -1.30
N GLN A 114 -3.22 5.00 -0.66
CA GLN A 114 -4.23 5.11 0.39
C GLN A 114 -3.62 5.75 1.64
N LEU A 115 -4.49 6.26 2.52
CA LEU A 115 -4.09 6.72 3.85
C LEU A 115 -3.85 5.48 4.72
N LEU A 116 -2.64 4.95 4.69
CA LEU A 116 -2.31 3.66 5.28
C LEU A 116 -2.61 3.60 6.78
N GLY A 117 -3.31 2.55 7.18
CA GLY A 117 -3.66 2.32 8.58
C GLY A 117 -4.83 3.13 9.10
N THR A 118 -5.43 3.99 8.29
CA THR A 118 -6.53 4.84 8.73
C THR A 118 -7.91 4.25 8.47
N ARG A 119 -8.05 3.46 7.42
CA ARG A 119 -9.34 2.88 7.04
C ARG A 119 -9.75 1.74 7.97
N TYR A 120 -8.88 0.76 8.16
CA TYR A 120 -9.16 -0.40 9.00
C TYR A 120 -8.46 -0.32 10.35
N GLY A 121 -7.33 0.39 10.44
CA GLY A 121 -6.53 0.51 11.64
C GLY A 121 -6.91 1.68 12.53
N LYS A 122 -7.78 2.55 12.07
CA LYS A 122 -8.29 3.73 12.82
C LYS A 122 -7.19 4.68 13.29
N LEU A 123 -6.04 4.67 12.61
CA LEU A 123 -4.99 5.66 12.90
C LEU A 123 -5.42 7.02 12.36
N ASP A 124 -4.85 8.08 12.93
CA ASP A 124 -5.20 9.45 12.56
C ASP A 124 -4.70 9.80 11.16
N GLU A 125 -5.59 10.33 10.32
CA GLU A 125 -5.27 10.71 8.96
C GLU A 125 -4.22 11.83 8.89
N GLU A 126 -4.33 12.84 9.76
CA GLU A 126 -3.36 13.93 9.80
C GLU A 126 -1.97 13.42 10.16
N TRP A 127 -1.89 12.47 11.09
CA TRP A 127 -0.64 11.83 11.45
C TRP A 127 0.00 11.17 10.22
N PHE A 128 -0.79 10.43 9.46
CA PHE A 128 -0.27 9.75 8.27
C PHE A 128 0.23 10.73 7.22
N VAL A 129 -0.54 11.80 6.96
CA VAL A 129 -0.15 12.83 5.98
C VAL A 129 1.16 13.48 6.39
N ASP A 130 1.33 13.82 7.67
CA ASP A 130 2.56 14.41 8.18
C ASP A 130 3.75 13.46 7.99
N GLU A 131 3.57 12.18 8.28
CA GLU A 131 4.62 11.18 8.10
C GLU A 131 4.95 10.95 6.62
N LEU A 132 3.94 10.97 5.76
CA LEU A 132 4.15 10.88 4.32
C LEU A 132 4.98 12.05 3.80
N GLU A 133 4.67 13.27 4.22
CA GLU A 133 5.43 14.45 3.82
C GLU A 133 6.89 14.34 4.26
N ARG A 134 7.14 13.90 5.49
CA ARG A 134 8.49 13.67 5.99
C ARG A 134 9.23 12.60 5.19
N ALA A 135 8.54 11.52 4.85
CA ALA A 135 9.12 10.44 4.06
C ALA A 135 9.47 10.93 2.65
N LEU A 136 8.60 11.74 2.03
CA LEU A 136 8.87 12.30 0.70
C LEU A 136 10.11 13.21 0.71
N TRP A 137 10.35 13.94 1.79
CA TRP A 137 11.58 14.73 1.94
C TRP A 137 12.84 13.88 1.91
N ARG A 138 12.79 12.68 2.52
CA ARG A 138 13.93 11.75 2.51
C ARG A 138 14.21 11.20 1.11
N TYR A 139 13.16 11.05 0.29
CA TYR A 139 13.27 10.51 -1.05
C TYR A 139 13.20 11.58 -2.12
N LYS A 140 13.38 12.85 -1.77
CA LYS A 140 13.44 13.94 -2.74
C LYS A 140 14.58 13.74 -3.72
N GLY A 141 14.38 14.19 -4.95
CA GLY A 141 15.39 14.03 -5.99
C GLY A 141 15.32 12.73 -6.77
N ASN A 142 14.36 11.84 -6.45
CA ASN A 142 14.11 10.66 -7.26
C ASN A 142 13.19 11.03 -8.45
N GLN A 143 12.82 10.05 -9.26
CA GLN A 143 11.98 10.27 -10.44
C GLN A 143 10.50 10.43 -10.14
N LEU A 144 10.06 10.27 -8.90
CA LEU A 144 8.65 10.44 -8.52
C LEU A 144 8.25 11.91 -8.67
N GLN A 145 7.30 12.19 -9.56
CA GLN A 145 6.87 13.55 -9.87
C GLN A 145 5.56 13.94 -9.20
N LYS A 146 4.63 12.98 -9.05
CA LYS A 146 3.32 13.26 -8.47
C LYS A 146 2.80 12.06 -7.71
N LEU A 147 2.12 12.36 -6.62
CA LEU A 147 1.51 11.36 -5.75
C LEU A 147 0.05 11.73 -5.52
N TRP A 148 -0.83 10.82 -5.88
CA TRP A 148 -2.26 10.94 -5.63
C TRP A 148 -2.55 10.30 -4.27
N LEU A 149 -2.95 11.13 -3.29
CA LEU A 149 -3.39 10.64 -1.99
C LEU A 149 -4.88 10.32 -2.09
N MET A 150 -5.21 9.05 -1.96
CA MET A 150 -6.57 8.55 -2.17
C MET A 150 -7.41 8.79 -0.93
N LEU A 151 -8.33 9.73 -1.03
CA LEU A 151 -9.30 9.98 0.03
C LEU A 151 -10.42 8.94 -0.07
N PRO A 152 -11.00 8.51 1.07
CA PRO A 152 -12.14 7.60 1.03
C PRO A 152 -13.28 8.18 0.19
N ALA A 153 -13.89 7.32 -0.61
CA ALA A 153 -15.00 7.74 -1.47
C ALA A 153 -16.30 7.88 -0.67
#